data_cb5ed26fffea543710f93bf1f693bf87
#
_entry.id   cb5ed26fffea543710f93bf1f693bf87
#
_cell.length_a   1.000
_cell.length_b   1.000
_cell.length_c   1.000
_cell.angle_alpha   90.00
_cell.angle_beta   90.00
_cell.angle_gamma   90.00
#
_symmetry.space_group_name_H-M   'P 1'
#
loop_
_entity.id
_entity.type
_entity.pdbx_description
1 polymer ?
#
loop_
_entity_poly.entity_id
_entity_poly.type
_entity_poly.pdbx_seq_one_letter_code
_entity_poly.pdbx_strand_id
1 'polypeptide(L)'
;MTGNSSNRRKTDDRRSGQERRSGVDRRSGTDRRSGKDRRSGWGPIKEHRFQGVVKTTATLSHLLGQPLTVITGYVDLLSASTKENNTKEKLSIIKGQLELINKYMTDLRNIKEYRTIEFAGVTLLDIEPTRTKEDD
;
A
#
# COMPACT_ATOMS: atom_id res chain seq x y z
N MET A 1 50.93 64.36 57.38
CA MET A 1 51.86 64.60 56.28
C MET A 1 51.67 63.50 55.31
N THR A 2 50.76 63.61 54.39
CA THR A 2 50.84 63.92 53.00
C THR A 2 51.59 62.85 52.21
N GLY A 3 50.88 62.07 51.49
CA GLY A 3 51.40 61.15 50.48
C GLY A 3 50.30 60.78 49.49
N ASN A 4 50.22 61.67 48.51
CA ASN A 4 49.31 61.53 47.36
C ASN A 4 49.87 60.43 46.40
N SER A 5 49.13 59.41 46.15
CA SER A 5 49.49 58.47 45.13
C SER A 5 48.40 58.41 44.05
N SER A 6 48.75 59.02 42.94
CA SER A 6 47.92 59.09 41.72
C SER A 6 47.76 57.73 41.06
N ASN A 7 46.54 57.23 41.06
CA ASN A 7 46.14 56.00 40.41
C ASN A 7 45.87 56.30 38.93
N ARG A 8 46.84 56.00 38.09
CA ARG A 8 46.68 55.99 36.63
C ARG A 8 45.81 54.79 36.22
N ARG A 9 44.58 55.06 35.86
CA ARG A 9 43.72 54.09 35.18
C ARG A 9 44.24 53.81 33.76
N LYS A 10 44.83 52.69 33.56
CA LYS A 10 45.03 52.11 32.23
C LYS A 10 43.65 51.75 31.63
N THR A 11 43.27 52.51 30.65
CA THR A 11 42.17 52.23 29.81
C THR A 11 42.59 51.10 28.85
N ASP A 12 42.29 49.87 29.22
CA ASP A 12 42.47 48.69 28.36
C ASP A 12 41.37 48.75 27.28
N ASP A 13 41.82 49.06 26.09
CA ASP A 13 41.00 49.15 24.90
C ASP A 13 40.54 47.74 24.49
N ARG A 14 39.39 47.32 25.03
CA ARG A 14 38.75 46.03 24.69
C ARG A 14 37.82 46.13 23.47
N ARG A 15 38.26 46.80 22.41
CA ARG A 15 37.51 46.89 21.15
C ARG A 15 38.12 46.10 20.00
N SER A 16 38.79 45.00 20.23
CA SER A 16 39.09 44.02 19.16
C SER A 16 38.08 42.84 19.16
N GLY A 17 36.81 43.22 19.25
CA GLY A 17 35.69 42.30 19.11
C GLY A 17 35.30 42.03 17.65
N GLN A 18 36.27 41.92 16.74
CA GLN A 18 36.01 41.85 15.29
C GLN A 18 35.95 40.42 14.74
N GLU A 19 35.96 39.40 15.59
CA GLU A 19 35.99 38.02 15.13
C GLU A 19 34.77 37.14 15.48
N ARG A 20 33.65 37.75 15.85
CA ARG A 20 32.44 36.95 16.16
C ARG A 20 31.32 37.06 15.15
N ARG A 21 31.61 37.45 13.91
CA ARG A 21 30.60 37.48 12.81
C ARG A 21 30.94 36.61 11.63
N SER A 22 31.86 35.67 11.73
CA SER A 22 31.88 34.52 10.84
C SER A 22 30.85 33.47 11.32
N GLY A 23 29.67 33.94 11.64
CA GLY A 23 28.53 33.07 11.82
C GLY A 23 28.31 32.41 10.49
N VAL A 24 28.60 31.12 10.40
CA VAL A 24 28.13 30.23 9.36
C VAL A 24 26.70 30.63 9.05
N ASP A 25 26.49 31.08 7.82
CA ASP A 25 25.20 31.55 7.34
C ASP A 25 24.22 30.35 7.45
N ARG A 26 23.42 30.34 8.52
CA ARG A 26 22.37 29.32 8.73
C ARG A 26 21.25 29.43 7.70
N ARG A 27 21.39 30.32 6.72
CA ARG A 27 20.45 30.49 5.60
C ARG A 27 20.83 29.65 4.37
N SER A 28 22.00 29.02 4.31
CA SER A 28 22.29 27.98 3.34
C SER A 28 21.71 26.62 3.76
N GLY A 29 20.72 26.64 4.63
CA GLY A 29 19.86 25.52 4.84
C GLY A 29 19.26 25.16 3.50
N THR A 30 19.59 23.98 3.02
CA THR A 30 18.99 23.28 1.88
C THR A 30 17.53 23.68 1.78
N ASP A 31 17.23 24.37 0.69
CA ASP A 31 15.93 24.90 0.36
C ASP A 31 14.85 23.82 0.60
N ARG A 32 14.12 23.93 1.71
CA ARG A 32 12.98 23.06 2.01
C ARG A 32 11.84 23.24 1.02
N ARG A 33 12.03 24.12 0.04
CA ARG A 33 11.14 24.36 -1.10
C ARG A 33 11.63 23.72 -2.37
N SER A 34 12.81 23.07 -2.43
CA SER A 34 13.09 22.19 -3.55
C SER A 34 12.02 21.11 -3.47
N GLY A 35 11.01 21.32 -4.27
CA GLY A 35 9.81 20.51 -4.35
C GLY A 35 10.15 19.10 -4.80
N LYS A 36 10.91 18.43 -3.96
CA LYS A 36 11.12 17.00 -4.03
C LYS A 36 9.76 16.39 -3.80
N ASP A 37 9.07 16.47 -4.88
CA ASP A 37 7.90 15.74 -5.29
C ASP A 37 7.06 15.19 -4.13
N ARG A 38 6.12 15.99 -3.64
CA ARG A 38 5.01 15.46 -2.84
C ARG A 38 4.23 14.38 -3.61
N ARG A 39 4.44 14.25 -4.93
CA ARG A 39 3.88 13.20 -5.79
C ARG A 39 4.58 11.86 -5.57
N SER A 40 5.84 11.80 -5.15
CA SER A 40 6.53 10.54 -4.83
C SER A 40 6.05 9.91 -3.51
N GLY A 41 5.35 10.65 -2.66
CA GLY A 41 4.76 10.12 -1.43
C GLY A 41 3.59 9.16 -1.63
N TRP A 42 2.97 9.15 -2.83
CA TRP A 42 1.86 8.25 -3.14
C TRP A 42 2.31 6.84 -3.53
N GLY A 43 3.54 6.69 -4.01
CA GLY A 43 4.11 5.39 -4.36
C GLY A 43 4.14 4.40 -3.18
N PRO A 44 4.73 4.76 -2.03
CA PRO A 44 4.76 3.90 -0.86
C PRO A 44 3.37 3.55 -0.32
N ILE A 45 2.42 4.49 -0.35
CA ILE A 45 1.05 4.26 0.14
C ILE A 45 0.31 3.25 -0.76
N LYS A 46 0.44 3.37 -2.07
CA LYS A 46 -0.13 2.41 -3.02
C LYS A 46 0.48 1.03 -2.84
N GLU A 47 1.78 0.95 -2.66
CA GLU A 47 2.50 -0.30 -2.44
C GLU A 47 2.03 -0.98 -1.14
N HIS A 48 1.92 -0.25 -0.04
CA HIS A 48 1.42 -0.81 1.22
C HIS A 48 -0.02 -1.31 1.12
N ARG A 49 -0.88 -0.57 0.40
CA ARG A 49 -2.26 -1.01 0.14
C ARG A 49 -2.28 -2.29 -0.71
N PHE A 50 -1.47 -2.33 -1.74
CA PHE A 50 -1.37 -3.50 -2.60
C PHE A 50 -0.89 -4.73 -1.83
N GLN A 51 0.17 -4.61 -1.03
CA GLN A 51 0.64 -5.70 -0.18
C GLN A 51 -0.41 -6.16 0.84
N GLY A 52 -1.19 -5.24 1.40
CA GLY A 52 -2.33 -5.56 2.26
C GLY A 52 -3.36 -6.41 1.51
N VAL A 53 -3.74 -6.00 0.31
CA VAL A 53 -4.66 -6.76 -0.55
C VAL A 53 -4.12 -8.16 -0.85
N VAL A 54 -2.87 -8.28 -1.30
CA VAL A 54 -2.25 -9.57 -1.63
C VAL A 54 -2.25 -10.52 -0.44
N LYS A 55 -1.87 -10.05 0.75
CA LYS A 55 -1.88 -10.87 1.97
C LYS A 55 -3.30 -11.32 2.35
N THR A 56 -4.26 -10.41 2.33
CA THR A 56 -5.66 -10.72 2.62
C THR A 56 -6.22 -11.74 1.63
N THR A 57 -5.95 -11.55 0.35
CA THR A 57 -6.37 -12.46 -0.72
C THR A 57 -5.76 -13.85 -0.57
N ALA A 58 -4.47 -13.93 -0.27
CA ALA A 58 -3.81 -15.22 -0.02
C ALA A 58 -4.45 -15.96 1.17
N THR A 59 -4.75 -15.24 2.25
CA THR A 59 -5.42 -15.80 3.43
C THR A 59 -6.83 -16.27 3.09
N LEU A 60 -7.64 -15.45 2.42
CA LEU A 60 -9.00 -15.81 2.00
C LEU A 60 -8.99 -17.01 1.04
N SER A 61 -8.06 -17.03 0.08
CA SER A 61 -7.93 -18.15 -0.86
C SER A 61 -7.65 -19.47 -0.15
N HIS A 62 -6.82 -19.42 0.90
CA HIS A 62 -6.53 -20.61 1.68
C HIS A 62 -7.74 -21.04 2.54
N LEU A 63 -8.36 -20.10 3.23
CA LEU A 63 -9.49 -20.39 4.13
C LEU A 63 -10.75 -20.83 3.38
N LEU A 64 -11.02 -20.28 2.20
CA LEU A 64 -12.19 -20.62 1.39
C LEU A 64 -11.93 -21.82 0.48
N GLY A 65 -10.69 -22.01 0.03
CA GLY A 65 -10.35 -23.13 -0.85
C GLY A 65 -10.63 -24.50 -0.24
N GLN A 66 -10.37 -24.67 1.06
CA GLN A 66 -10.65 -25.94 1.77
C GLN A 66 -12.14 -26.30 1.78
N PRO A 67 -13.08 -25.46 2.28
CA PRO A 67 -14.49 -25.79 2.28
C PRO A 67 -15.06 -25.92 0.86
N LEU A 68 -14.60 -25.11 -0.10
CA LEU A 68 -15.04 -25.23 -1.49
C LEU A 68 -14.64 -26.59 -2.09
N THR A 69 -13.44 -27.10 -1.81
CA THR A 69 -13.00 -28.43 -2.25
C THR A 69 -13.90 -29.52 -1.68
N VAL A 70 -14.27 -29.42 -0.40
CA VAL A 70 -15.17 -30.40 0.24
C VAL A 70 -16.57 -30.35 -0.40
N ILE A 71 -17.12 -29.15 -0.61
CA ILE A 71 -18.45 -28.98 -1.24
C ILE A 71 -18.43 -29.53 -2.67
N THR A 72 -17.38 -29.23 -3.45
CA THR A 72 -17.22 -29.75 -4.81
C THR A 72 -17.21 -31.31 -4.83
N GLY A 73 -16.46 -31.90 -3.89
CA GLY A 73 -16.42 -33.35 -3.76
C GLY A 73 -17.80 -33.95 -3.45
N TYR A 74 -18.59 -33.35 -2.56
CA TYR A 74 -19.95 -33.82 -2.29
C TYR A 74 -20.89 -33.63 -3.49
N VAL A 75 -20.80 -32.54 -4.22
CA VAL A 75 -21.55 -32.28 -5.44
C VAL A 75 -21.24 -33.35 -6.48
N ASP A 76 -19.96 -33.73 -6.67
CA ASP A 76 -19.53 -34.75 -7.61
C ASP A 76 -20.07 -36.15 -7.19
N LEU A 77 -19.98 -36.50 -5.91
CA LEU A 77 -20.54 -37.76 -5.38
C LEU A 77 -22.05 -37.86 -5.57
N LEU A 78 -22.78 -36.79 -5.26
CA LEU A 78 -24.23 -36.74 -5.45
C LEU A 78 -24.60 -36.80 -6.93
N SER A 79 -23.85 -36.15 -7.80
CA SER A 79 -24.08 -36.18 -9.25
C SER A 79 -23.87 -37.58 -9.81
N ALA A 80 -22.89 -38.32 -9.28
CA ALA A 80 -22.62 -39.69 -9.68
C ALA A 80 -23.67 -40.70 -9.18
N SER A 81 -24.21 -40.47 -7.98
CA SER A 81 -25.16 -41.40 -7.33
C SER A 81 -26.62 -41.17 -7.71
N THR A 82 -26.99 -39.95 -8.09
CA THR A 82 -28.40 -39.66 -8.42
C THR A 82 -28.79 -40.16 -9.82
N LYS A 83 -30.01 -40.68 -9.91
CA LYS A 83 -30.60 -41.11 -11.19
C LYS A 83 -31.61 -40.11 -11.74
N GLU A 84 -32.04 -39.17 -10.91
CA GLU A 84 -33.06 -38.19 -11.23
C GLU A 84 -32.46 -37.03 -12.05
N ASN A 85 -33.00 -36.79 -13.24
CA ASN A 85 -32.48 -35.75 -14.15
C ASN A 85 -32.61 -34.35 -13.57
N ASN A 86 -33.71 -34.00 -12.89
CA ASN A 86 -33.92 -32.69 -12.27
C ASN A 86 -32.85 -32.40 -11.19
N THR A 87 -32.51 -33.41 -10.39
CA THR A 87 -31.46 -33.32 -9.38
C THR A 87 -30.07 -33.14 -10.02
N LYS A 88 -29.79 -33.83 -11.12
CA LYS A 88 -28.54 -33.66 -11.90
C LYS A 88 -28.40 -32.25 -12.45
N GLU A 89 -29.46 -31.68 -13.00
CA GLU A 89 -29.45 -30.31 -13.52
C GLU A 89 -29.12 -29.31 -12.41
N LYS A 90 -29.75 -29.42 -11.24
CA LYS A 90 -29.48 -28.55 -10.07
C LYS A 90 -28.03 -28.68 -9.59
N LEU A 91 -27.51 -29.91 -9.52
CA LEU A 91 -26.12 -30.16 -9.13
C LEU A 91 -25.14 -29.59 -10.16
N SER A 92 -25.46 -29.66 -11.45
CA SER A 92 -24.63 -29.02 -12.51
C SER A 92 -24.60 -27.51 -12.36
N ILE A 93 -25.69 -26.86 -12.02
CA ILE A 93 -25.75 -25.42 -11.77
C ILE A 93 -24.87 -25.09 -10.56
N ILE A 94 -24.98 -25.83 -9.45
CA ILE A 94 -24.17 -25.61 -8.24
C ILE A 94 -22.67 -25.78 -8.58
N LYS A 95 -22.33 -26.82 -9.34
CA LYS A 95 -20.95 -27.06 -9.77
C LYS A 95 -20.41 -25.86 -10.58
N GLY A 96 -21.19 -25.35 -11.54
CA GLY A 96 -20.81 -24.17 -12.32
C GLY A 96 -20.55 -22.92 -11.43
N GLN A 97 -21.34 -22.72 -10.38
CA GLN A 97 -21.10 -21.63 -9.45
C GLN A 97 -19.84 -21.84 -8.59
N LEU A 98 -19.55 -23.06 -8.18
CA LEU A 98 -18.30 -23.38 -7.46
C LEU A 98 -17.07 -23.16 -8.34
N GLU A 99 -17.14 -23.55 -9.61
CA GLU A 99 -16.06 -23.29 -10.58
C GLU A 99 -15.82 -21.77 -10.78
N LEU A 100 -16.91 -21.00 -10.85
CA LEU A 100 -16.83 -19.54 -10.95
C LEU A 100 -16.19 -18.91 -9.71
N ILE A 101 -16.55 -19.36 -8.51
CA ILE A 101 -15.93 -18.90 -7.26
C ILE A 101 -14.43 -19.23 -7.26
N ASN A 102 -14.05 -20.45 -7.64
CA ASN A 102 -12.66 -20.87 -7.74
C ASN A 102 -11.87 -20.02 -8.75
N LYS A 103 -12.49 -19.67 -9.87
CA LYS A 103 -11.91 -18.74 -10.85
C LYS A 103 -11.63 -17.39 -10.20
N TYR A 104 -12.63 -16.77 -9.57
CA TYR A 104 -12.43 -15.46 -8.91
C TYR A 104 -11.35 -15.50 -7.81
N MET A 105 -11.28 -16.60 -7.05
CA MET A 105 -10.24 -16.79 -6.05
C MET A 105 -8.85 -16.87 -6.68
N THR A 106 -8.74 -17.49 -7.84
CA THR A 106 -7.49 -17.58 -8.60
C THR A 106 -7.11 -16.20 -9.17
N ASP A 107 -8.06 -15.48 -9.75
CA ASP A 107 -7.83 -14.15 -10.31
C ASP A 107 -7.39 -13.17 -9.20
N LEU A 108 -8.05 -13.21 -8.05
CA LEU A 108 -7.65 -12.46 -6.86
C LEU A 108 -6.22 -12.78 -6.41
N ARG A 109 -5.80 -14.05 -6.44
CA ARG A 109 -4.44 -14.46 -6.06
C ARG A 109 -3.39 -13.97 -7.05
N ASN A 110 -3.76 -13.84 -8.30
CA ASN A 110 -2.87 -13.48 -9.41
C ASN A 110 -2.83 -11.97 -9.68
N ILE A 111 -3.45 -11.13 -8.85
CA ILE A 111 -3.41 -9.68 -8.98
C ILE A 111 -1.96 -9.18 -8.95
N LYS A 112 -1.56 -8.46 -9.99
CA LYS A 112 -0.22 -7.88 -10.16
C LYS A 112 -0.17 -6.40 -9.80
N GLU A 113 -1.30 -5.70 -9.85
CA GLU A 113 -1.41 -4.27 -9.64
C GLU A 113 -2.62 -3.92 -8.78
N TYR A 114 -2.52 -2.84 -8.02
CA TYR A 114 -3.67 -2.27 -7.32
C TYR A 114 -4.46 -1.35 -8.27
N ARG A 115 -5.53 -1.88 -8.83
CA ARG A 115 -6.49 -1.12 -9.63
C ARG A 115 -7.85 -1.14 -8.97
N THR A 116 -8.59 -0.08 -9.13
CA THR A 116 -9.95 0.03 -8.62
C THR A 116 -10.91 0.46 -9.71
N ILE A 117 -12.11 -0.08 -9.65
CA ILE A 117 -13.23 0.30 -10.51
C ILE A 117 -14.36 0.84 -9.61
N GLU A 118 -15.15 1.75 -10.14
CA GLU A 118 -16.36 2.20 -9.48
C GLU A 118 -17.56 1.43 -10.04
N PHE A 119 -18.30 0.79 -9.15
CA PHE A 119 -19.51 0.07 -9.49
C PHE A 119 -20.62 0.43 -8.49
N ALA A 120 -21.75 0.92 -9.01
CA ALA A 120 -22.89 1.32 -8.20
C ALA A 120 -22.55 2.24 -7.00
N GLY A 121 -21.61 3.17 -7.18
CA GLY A 121 -21.17 4.10 -6.13
C GLY A 121 -20.21 3.51 -5.08
N VAL A 122 -19.73 2.28 -5.30
CA VAL A 122 -18.74 1.62 -4.45
C VAL A 122 -17.45 1.42 -5.24
N THR A 123 -16.34 1.78 -4.61
CA THR A 123 -15.01 1.52 -5.18
C THR A 123 -14.63 0.07 -4.91
N LEU A 124 -14.52 -0.72 -5.95
CA LEU A 124 -14.14 -2.13 -5.89
C LEU A 124 -12.73 -2.33 -6.43
N LEU A 125 -12.09 -3.42 -6.00
CA LEU A 125 -10.83 -3.86 -6.57
C LEU A 125 -11.10 -4.47 -7.95
N ASP A 126 -10.37 -4.04 -8.97
CA ASP A 126 -10.40 -4.63 -10.30
C ASP A 126 -9.59 -5.93 -10.28
N ILE A 127 -10.30 -7.04 -10.40
CA ILE A 127 -9.70 -8.40 -10.39
C ILE A 127 -9.60 -9.00 -11.79
N GLU A 128 -10.11 -8.31 -12.81
CA GLU A 128 -9.97 -8.82 -14.17
C GLU A 128 -8.49 -8.83 -14.58
N PRO A 129 -7.99 -9.95 -15.11
CA PRO A 129 -6.66 -9.97 -15.68
C PRO A 129 -6.61 -8.92 -16.78
N THR A 130 -5.55 -8.12 -16.79
CA THR A 130 -5.31 -7.06 -17.77
C THR A 130 -5.69 -7.59 -19.14
N ARG A 131 -6.77 -7.10 -19.72
CA ARG A 131 -7.00 -7.22 -21.17
C ARG A 131 -5.80 -6.54 -21.81
N THR A 132 -4.88 -7.32 -22.32
CA THR A 132 -3.87 -6.82 -23.24
C THR A 132 -4.63 -6.18 -24.38
N LYS A 133 -4.37 -4.89 -24.64
CA LYS A 133 -4.93 -4.15 -25.76
C LYS A 133 -4.30 -4.67 -27.07
N GLU A 134 -4.56 -5.89 -27.43
CA GLU A 134 -4.07 -6.54 -28.66
C GLU A 134 -5.19 -7.11 -29.52
N ASP A 135 -6.46 -6.79 -29.22
CA ASP A 135 -7.60 -7.17 -30.06
C ASP A 135 -8.40 -5.91 -30.45
N ASP A 136 -7.76 -5.04 -31.26
CA ASP A 136 -8.43 -4.09 -32.16
C ASP A 136 -7.73 -4.07 -33.51
#